data_de3b457434d60108631d0f8ee01a49f6
#
_entry.id   de3b457434d60108631d0f8ee01a49f6
#
_cell.length_a   1.000
_cell.length_b   1.000
_cell.length_c   1.000
_cell.angle_alpha   90.00
_cell.angle_beta   90.00
_cell.angle_gamma   90.00
#
_symmetry.space_group_name_H-M   'P 1'
#
loop_
_entity.id
_entity.type
_entity.pdbx_description
1 polymer ?
#
loop_
_entity_poly.entity_id
_entity_poly.type
_entity_poly.pdbx_seq_one_letter_code
_entity_poly.pdbx_strand_id
1 'polypeptide(L)'
;MEKPDKRTSILEAAEKLFSELGYEGTSTRQIAKEAGANMAMINYYFGSKDGVFLEIMTNRIEGFSAQLAIINQEKISVLEKLMQVIEEYARRILGNIAFHRMMHRELSLSQRPEIYCRLKDSMTSNLNVIEQIVNEGIQSGMFRKVDVRMVIASIMGTITNVAISPSKITAGSKLDINIPADKDILTERLITYLKDLITTYLTPQK
;
A
#
# COMPACT_ATOMS: atom_id res chain seq x y z
N MET A 1 22.53 16.93 -10.16
CA MET A 1 21.64 15.76 -10.01
C MET A 1 22.02 14.75 -11.09
N GLU A 2 22.49 13.57 -10.71
CA GLU A 2 22.69 12.47 -11.64
C GLU A 2 21.36 12.12 -12.31
N LYS A 3 21.41 11.83 -13.63
CA LYS A 3 20.20 11.35 -14.32
C LYS A 3 19.83 10.01 -13.71
N PRO A 4 18.55 9.79 -13.35
CA PRO A 4 18.13 8.50 -12.84
C PRO A 4 18.52 7.40 -13.84
N ASP A 5 18.91 6.24 -13.31
CA ASP A 5 19.18 5.08 -14.12
C ASP A 5 17.97 4.74 -15.01
N LYS A 6 18.23 4.28 -16.24
CA LYS A 6 17.15 3.98 -17.20
C LYS A 6 16.15 2.96 -16.69
N ARG A 7 16.59 2.03 -15.86
CA ARG A 7 15.72 1.06 -15.21
C ARG A 7 14.70 1.76 -14.30
N THR A 8 15.16 2.68 -13.46
CA THR A 8 14.32 3.51 -12.58
C THR A 8 13.35 4.38 -13.37
N SER A 9 13.85 5.07 -14.43
CA SER A 9 13.00 5.90 -15.29
C SER A 9 11.86 5.10 -15.95
N ILE A 10 12.11 3.84 -16.32
CA ILE A 10 11.09 2.96 -16.91
C ILE A 10 10.02 2.60 -15.86
N LEU A 11 10.42 2.29 -14.62
CA LEU A 11 9.47 1.96 -13.55
C LEU A 11 8.59 3.15 -13.18
N GLU A 12 9.17 4.35 -13.05
CA GLU A 12 8.44 5.58 -12.76
C GLU A 12 7.43 5.93 -13.86
N ALA A 13 7.87 5.86 -15.13
CA ALA A 13 7.00 6.08 -16.28
C ALA A 13 5.87 5.05 -16.34
N ALA A 14 6.16 3.79 -16.08
CA ALA A 14 5.18 2.72 -16.09
C ALA A 14 4.16 2.89 -14.95
N GLU A 15 4.61 3.21 -13.73
CA GLU A 15 3.72 3.46 -12.59
C GLU A 15 2.75 4.61 -12.87
N LYS A 16 3.25 5.72 -13.43
CA LYS A 16 2.43 6.85 -13.86
C LYS A 16 1.38 6.42 -14.88
N LEU A 17 1.80 5.77 -15.97
CA LEU A 17 0.89 5.35 -17.04
C LEU A 17 -0.12 4.30 -16.57
N PHE A 18 0.28 3.33 -15.75
CA PHE A 18 -0.64 2.37 -15.14
C PHE A 18 -1.68 3.05 -14.23
N SER A 19 -1.29 4.09 -13.50
CA SER A 19 -2.20 4.87 -12.66
C SER A 19 -3.22 5.66 -13.49
N GLU A 20 -2.80 6.25 -14.61
CA GLU A 20 -3.63 7.11 -15.46
C GLU A 20 -4.51 6.33 -16.41
N LEU A 21 -3.96 5.32 -17.09
CA LEU A 21 -4.60 4.61 -18.19
C LEU A 21 -5.08 3.20 -17.80
N GLY A 22 -4.69 2.72 -16.62
CA GLY A 22 -4.86 1.34 -16.22
C GLY A 22 -3.83 0.41 -16.87
N TYR A 23 -3.79 -0.83 -16.40
CA TYR A 23 -2.84 -1.81 -16.93
C TYR A 23 -3.09 -2.11 -18.41
N GLU A 24 -4.33 -2.43 -18.80
CA GLU A 24 -4.65 -2.79 -20.20
C GLU A 24 -4.50 -1.60 -21.17
N GLY A 25 -4.79 -0.38 -20.72
CA GLY A 25 -4.62 0.85 -21.51
C GLY A 25 -3.18 1.27 -21.73
N THR A 26 -2.22 0.64 -21.04
CA THR A 26 -0.80 0.97 -21.13
C THR A 26 -0.03 -0.03 -21.98
N SER A 27 0.77 0.45 -22.93
CA SER A 27 1.65 -0.37 -23.77
C SER A 27 3.13 -0.14 -23.43
N THR A 28 3.97 -1.15 -23.70
CA THR A 28 5.44 -1.03 -23.55
C THR A 28 6.02 0.11 -24.40
N ARG A 29 5.40 0.40 -25.54
CA ARG A 29 5.81 1.52 -26.40
C ARG A 29 5.55 2.88 -25.76
N GLN A 30 4.42 3.04 -25.07
CA GLN A 30 4.12 4.27 -24.31
C GLN A 30 5.08 4.41 -23.13
N ILE A 31 5.34 3.33 -22.39
CA ILE A 31 6.30 3.33 -21.28
C ILE A 31 7.68 3.73 -21.76
N ALA A 32 8.17 3.14 -22.86
CA ALA A 32 9.47 3.46 -23.43
C ALA A 32 9.57 4.95 -23.82
N LYS A 33 8.53 5.47 -24.48
CA LYS A 33 8.47 6.88 -24.89
C LYS A 33 8.50 7.83 -23.67
N GLU A 34 7.68 7.56 -22.66
CA GLU A 34 7.59 8.38 -21.45
C GLU A 34 8.92 8.36 -20.66
N ALA A 35 9.59 7.20 -20.57
CA ALA A 35 10.87 7.03 -19.88
C ALA A 35 12.08 7.57 -20.66
N GLY A 36 11.90 8.06 -21.87
CA GLY A 36 13.01 8.39 -22.78
C GLY A 36 13.93 7.17 -23.01
N ALA A 37 13.35 5.97 -23.07
CA ALA A 37 14.01 4.70 -23.31
C ALA A 37 13.56 4.11 -24.67
N ASN A 38 14.12 2.96 -25.03
CA ASN A 38 13.63 2.18 -26.15
C ASN A 38 13.01 0.85 -25.68
N MET A 39 12.26 0.19 -26.56
CA MET A 39 11.59 -1.07 -26.23
C MET A 39 12.58 -2.21 -25.91
N ALA A 40 13.77 -2.19 -26.51
CA ALA A 40 14.81 -3.20 -26.22
C ALA A 40 15.26 -3.11 -24.76
N MET A 41 15.34 -1.92 -24.18
CA MET A 41 15.64 -1.73 -22.77
C MET A 41 14.57 -2.30 -21.85
N ILE A 42 13.28 -2.15 -22.20
CA ILE A 42 12.19 -2.76 -21.41
C ILE A 42 12.31 -4.28 -21.46
N ASN A 43 12.52 -4.86 -22.66
CA ASN A 43 12.70 -6.29 -22.81
C ASN A 43 13.96 -6.80 -22.09
N TYR A 44 15.04 -6.04 -22.11
CA TYR A 44 16.29 -6.40 -21.44
C TYR A 44 16.13 -6.40 -19.90
N TYR A 45 15.53 -5.36 -19.30
CA TYR A 45 15.43 -5.23 -17.86
C TYR A 45 14.29 -6.05 -17.25
N PHE A 46 13.18 -6.17 -17.96
CA PHE A 46 11.91 -6.66 -17.38
C PHE A 46 11.26 -7.79 -18.19
N GLY A 47 11.72 -8.06 -19.41
CA GLY A 47 11.19 -9.10 -20.30
C GLY A 47 9.87 -8.74 -20.97
N SER A 48 8.93 -8.14 -20.23
CA SER A 48 7.57 -7.85 -20.70
C SER A 48 6.90 -6.72 -19.90
N LYS A 49 5.68 -6.33 -20.31
CA LYS A 49 4.82 -5.43 -19.53
C LYS A 49 4.47 -6.04 -18.16
N ASP A 50 4.21 -7.35 -18.11
CA ASP A 50 3.97 -8.07 -16.86
C ASP A 50 5.20 -8.03 -15.95
N GLY A 51 6.40 -8.14 -16.51
CA GLY A 51 7.65 -8.02 -15.75
C GLY A 51 7.83 -6.62 -15.13
N VAL A 52 7.53 -5.56 -15.88
CA VAL A 52 7.54 -4.18 -15.35
C VAL A 52 6.53 -4.04 -14.22
N PHE A 53 5.31 -4.52 -14.43
CA PHE A 53 4.25 -4.45 -13.43
C PHE A 53 4.60 -5.23 -12.16
N LEU A 54 5.10 -6.46 -12.31
CA LEU A 54 5.54 -7.28 -11.19
C LEU A 54 6.66 -6.61 -10.39
N GLU A 55 7.62 -6.00 -11.04
CA GLU A 55 8.72 -5.29 -10.40
C GLU A 55 8.21 -4.10 -9.57
N ILE A 56 7.29 -3.29 -10.11
CA ILE A 56 6.67 -2.18 -9.37
C ILE A 56 5.94 -2.72 -8.14
N MET A 57 5.18 -3.81 -8.29
CA MET A 57 4.46 -4.43 -7.19
C MET A 57 5.39 -4.96 -6.11
N THR A 58 6.46 -5.65 -6.52
CA THR A 58 7.50 -6.18 -5.62
C THR A 58 8.14 -5.04 -4.83
N ASN A 59 8.60 -3.98 -5.50
CA ASN A 59 9.22 -2.83 -4.84
C ASN A 59 8.28 -2.17 -3.80
N ARG A 60 7.00 -2.09 -4.11
CA ARG A 60 6.01 -1.54 -3.17
C ARG A 60 5.80 -2.42 -1.94
N ILE A 61 5.72 -3.73 -2.13
CA ILE A 61 5.54 -4.67 -1.03
C ILE A 61 6.82 -4.71 -0.17
N GLU A 62 7.99 -4.82 -0.78
CA GLU A 62 9.27 -4.82 -0.09
C GLU A 62 9.55 -3.52 0.66
N GLY A 63 9.20 -2.37 0.07
CA GLY A 63 9.28 -1.08 0.75
C GLY A 63 8.42 -1.03 2.01
N PHE A 64 7.24 -1.67 2.00
CA PHE A 64 6.42 -1.80 3.22
C PHE A 64 7.02 -2.80 4.21
N SER A 65 7.55 -3.92 3.72
CA SER A 65 8.24 -4.92 4.55
C SER A 65 9.41 -4.31 5.31
N ALA A 66 10.21 -3.47 4.64
CA ALA A 66 11.33 -2.77 5.26
C ALA A 66 10.86 -1.84 6.40
N GLN A 67 9.79 -1.09 6.20
CA GLN A 67 9.22 -0.22 7.24
C GLN A 67 8.65 -1.03 8.42
N LEU A 68 7.94 -2.12 8.14
CA LEU A 68 7.46 -3.02 9.19
C LEU A 68 8.61 -3.60 10.03
N ALA A 69 9.72 -3.96 9.40
CA ALA A 69 10.90 -4.46 10.10
C ALA A 69 11.51 -3.39 11.00
N ILE A 70 11.60 -2.14 10.55
CA ILE A 70 12.07 -1.00 11.36
C ILE A 70 11.14 -0.81 12.57
N ILE A 71 9.84 -0.66 12.34
CA ILE A 71 8.84 -0.47 13.40
C ILE A 71 8.89 -1.61 14.42
N ASN A 72 9.02 -2.85 13.96
CA ASN A 72 9.04 -4.02 14.84
C ASN A 72 10.28 -4.05 15.77
N GLN A 73 11.41 -3.48 15.32
CA GLN A 73 12.65 -3.40 16.08
C GLN A 73 12.72 -2.20 17.02
N GLU A 74 11.83 -1.21 16.89
CA GLU A 74 11.83 -0.04 17.77
C GLU A 74 11.52 -0.43 19.22
N LYS A 75 12.20 0.27 20.17
CA LYS A 75 12.01 0.08 21.61
C LYS A 75 10.88 0.97 22.16
N ILE A 76 9.69 0.81 21.59
CA ILE A 76 8.46 1.52 21.96
C ILE A 76 7.39 0.50 22.35
N SER A 77 6.28 0.98 22.91
CA SER A 77 5.17 0.10 23.28
C SER A 77 4.55 -0.57 22.06
N VAL A 78 3.96 -1.74 22.24
CA VAL A 78 3.26 -2.45 21.16
C VAL A 78 2.09 -1.64 20.59
N LEU A 79 1.46 -0.79 21.39
CA LEU A 79 0.44 0.15 20.93
C LEU A 79 1.04 1.18 19.97
N GLU A 80 2.17 1.79 20.34
CA GLU A 80 2.86 2.75 19.47
C GLU A 80 3.31 2.10 18.16
N LYS A 81 3.85 0.87 18.19
CA LYS A 81 4.17 0.10 16.97
C LYS A 81 2.96 -0.04 16.07
N LEU A 82 1.81 -0.45 16.63
CA LEU A 82 0.58 -0.63 15.86
C LEU A 82 0.08 0.71 15.27
N MET A 83 0.21 1.81 16.03
CA MET A 83 -0.15 3.14 15.54
C MET A 83 0.75 3.60 14.38
N GLN A 84 2.04 3.30 14.42
CA GLN A 84 2.97 3.57 13.33
C GLN A 84 2.64 2.71 12.08
N VAL A 85 2.29 1.43 12.27
CA VAL A 85 1.85 0.56 11.16
C VAL A 85 0.62 1.11 10.47
N ILE A 86 -0.39 1.57 11.23
CA ILE A 86 -1.62 2.18 10.67
C ILE A 86 -1.26 3.43 9.85
N GLU A 87 -0.42 4.29 10.39
CA GLU A 87 0.00 5.52 9.74
C GLU A 87 0.77 5.25 8.45
N GLU A 88 1.81 4.41 8.51
CA GLU A 88 2.63 4.07 7.35
C GLU A 88 1.78 3.44 6.23
N TYR A 89 0.91 2.50 6.57
CA TYR A 89 0.05 1.86 5.59
C TYR A 89 -0.94 2.85 4.96
N ALA A 90 -1.58 3.72 5.77
CA ALA A 90 -2.52 4.72 5.27
C ALA A 90 -1.82 5.72 4.32
N ARG A 91 -0.67 6.29 4.72
CA ARG A 91 0.09 7.23 3.90
C ARG A 91 0.55 6.59 2.59
N ARG A 92 1.00 5.35 2.64
CA ARG A 92 1.43 4.58 1.46
C ARG A 92 0.29 4.36 0.46
N ILE A 93 -0.88 3.95 0.95
CA ILE A 93 -2.03 3.66 0.10
C ILE A 93 -2.65 4.95 -0.47
N LEU A 94 -2.87 5.97 0.36
CA LEU A 94 -3.46 7.21 -0.07
C LEU A 94 -2.46 8.11 -0.83
N GLY A 95 -1.18 7.91 -0.66
CA GLY A 95 -0.13 8.62 -1.41
C GLY A 95 -0.28 8.47 -2.93
N ASN A 96 -0.65 7.28 -3.41
CA ASN A 96 -0.96 7.03 -4.82
C ASN A 96 -2.26 6.21 -4.98
N ILE A 97 -3.38 6.87 -4.74
CA ILE A 97 -4.73 6.27 -4.81
C ILE A 97 -4.99 5.64 -6.18
N ALA A 98 -4.60 6.32 -7.27
CA ALA A 98 -4.87 5.85 -8.63
C ALA A 98 -4.16 4.52 -8.90
N PHE A 99 -2.88 4.42 -8.53
CA PHE A 99 -2.13 3.17 -8.66
C PHE A 99 -2.72 2.06 -7.76
N HIS A 100 -3.07 2.39 -6.51
CA HIS A 100 -3.63 1.41 -5.58
C HIS A 100 -4.97 0.85 -6.09
N ARG A 101 -5.84 1.69 -6.66
CA ARG A 101 -7.11 1.26 -7.26
C ARG A 101 -6.89 0.34 -8.45
N MET A 102 -5.96 0.68 -9.33
CA MET A 102 -5.58 -0.16 -10.46
C MET A 102 -5.00 -1.50 -9.98
N MET A 103 -4.05 -1.47 -9.05
CA MET A 103 -3.46 -2.66 -8.44
C MET A 103 -4.52 -3.58 -7.81
N HIS A 104 -5.41 -3.01 -6.99
CA HIS A 104 -6.48 -3.78 -6.34
C HIS A 104 -7.40 -4.45 -7.37
N ARG A 105 -7.74 -3.74 -8.44
CA ARG A 105 -8.53 -4.30 -9.56
C ARG A 105 -7.82 -5.47 -10.21
N GLU A 106 -6.54 -5.31 -10.59
CA GLU A 106 -5.78 -6.35 -11.29
C GLU A 106 -5.62 -7.62 -10.44
N LEU A 107 -5.36 -7.46 -9.13
CA LEU A 107 -5.24 -8.59 -8.21
C LEU A 107 -6.60 -9.26 -7.92
N SER A 108 -7.67 -8.48 -7.79
CA SER A 108 -9.02 -9.01 -7.48
C SER A 108 -9.64 -9.79 -8.64
N LEU A 109 -9.35 -9.42 -9.89
CA LEU A 109 -9.92 -10.07 -11.07
C LEU A 109 -9.26 -11.42 -11.38
N SER A 110 -8.23 -11.82 -10.63
CA SER A 110 -7.47 -13.07 -10.85
C SER A 110 -7.01 -13.27 -12.31
N GLN A 111 -6.87 -12.16 -13.05
CA GLN A 111 -6.47 -12.19 -14.46
C GLN A 111 -4.99 -12.55 -14.64
N ARG A 112 -4.20 -12.42 -13.55
CA ARG A 112 -2.76 -12.69 -13.55
C ARG A 112 -2.36 -13.53 -12.33
N PRO A 113 -2.78 -14.81 -12.30
CA PRO A 113 -2.51 -15.67 -11.16
C PRO A 113 -1.01 -15.85 -10.89
N GLU A 114 -0.17 -15.81 -11.93
CA GLU A 114 1.28 -15.93 -11.79
C GLU A 114 1.88 -14.74 -11.01
N ILE A 115 1.41 -13.51 -11.28
CA ILE A 115 1.84 -12.31 -10.54
C ILE A 115 1.39 -12.42 -9.08
N TYR A 116 0.13 -12.79 -8.84
CA TYR A 116 -0.39 -12.98 -7.49
C TYR A 116 0.41 -14.04 -6.72
N CYS A 117 0.68 -15.18 -7.32
CA CYS A 117 1.47 -16.25 -6.69
C CYS A 117 2.87 -15.78 -6.29
N ARG A 118 3.53 -14.97 -7.13
CA ARG A 118 4.87 -14.44 -6.85
C ARG A 118 4.88 -13.40 -5.72
N LEU A 119 3.79 -12.67 -5.51
CA LEU A 119 3.68 -11.63 -4.49
C LEU A 119 3.12 -12.15 -3.15
N LYS A 120 2.43 -13.29 -3.18
CA LYS A 120 1.68 -13.84 -2.05
C LYS A 120 2.53 -14.03 -0.79
N ASP A 121 3.73 -14.58 -0.95
CA ASP A 121 4.59 -14.90 0.19
C ASP A 121 5.05 -13.62 0.91
N SER A 122 5.46 -12.61 0.16
CA SER A 122 5.86 -11.31 0.74
C SER A 122 4.68 -10.60 1.40
N MET A 123 3.49 -10.65 0.78
CA MET A 123 2.26 -10.11 1.39
C MET A 123 1.90 -10.84 2.68
N THR A 124 2.01 -12.17 2.69
CA THR A 124 1.74 -13.00 3.88
C THR A 124 2.77 -12.70 4.98
N SER A 125 4.04 -12.55 4.63
CA SER A 125 5.09 -12.17 5.59
C SER A 125 4.78 -10.84 6.28
N ASN A 126 4.33 -9.83 5.54
CA ASN A 126 3.93 -8.55 6.11
C ASN A 126 2.76 -8.68 7.09
N LEU A 127 1.76 -9.47 6.74
CA LEU A 127 0.63 -9.75 7.64
C LEU A 127 1.10 -10.43 8.93
N ASN A 128 2.03 -11.39 8.84
CA ASN A 128 2.56 -12.10 10.01
C ASN A 128 3.29 -11.16 10.98
N VAL A 129 4.03 -10.15 10.48
CA VAL A 129 4.68 -9.15 11.35
C VAL A 129 3.64 -8.33 12.11
N ILE A 130 2.57 -7.89 11.45
CA ILE A 130 1.49 -7.13 12.11
C ILE A 130 0.75 -8.03 13.12
N GLU A 131 0.49 -9.30 12.76
CA GLU A 131 -0.11 -10.29 13.65
C GLU A 131 0.75 -10.52 14.91
N GLN A 132 2.08 -10.58 14.75
CA GLN A 132 3.02 -10.67 15.86
C GLN A 132 2.89 -9.47 16.81
N ILE A 133 2.90 -8.24 16.32
CA ILE A 133 2.77 -7.02 17.13
C ILE A 133 1.47 -7.07 17.97
N VAL A 134 0.34 -7.44 17.36
CA VAL A 134 -0.94 -7.52 18.09
C VAL A 134 -0.91 -8.65 19.14
N ASN A 135 -0.33 -9.80 18.81
CA ASN A 135 -0.21 -10.94 19.75
C ASN A 135 0.71 -10.60 20.94
N GLU A 136 1.81 -9.89 20.72
CA GLU A 136 2.67 -9.37 21.82
C GLU A 136 1.88 -8.47 22.77
N GLY A 137 0.99 -7.61 22.22
CA GLY A 137 0.11 -6.76 23.02
C GLY A 137 -0.89 -7.57 23.85
N ILE A 138 -1.43 -8.65 23.31
CA ILE A 138 -2.34 -9.55 24.04
C ILE A 138 -1.58 -10.30 25.14
N GLN A 139 -0.40 -10.84 24.83
CA GLN A 139 0.43 -11.59 25.79
C GLN A 139 0.92 -10.73 26.95
N SER A 140 1.25 -9.46 26.68
CA SER A 140 1.66 -8.51 27.74
C SER A 140 0.48 -7.96 28.56
N GLY A 141 -0.77 -8.26 28.20
CA GLY A 141 -1.96 -7.72 28.85
C GLY A 141 -2.29 -6.27 28.46
N MET A 142 -1.52 -5.66 27.56
CA MET A 142 -1.80 -4.31 27.04
C MET A 142 -3.05 -4.30 26.16
N PHE A 143 -3.28 -5.38 25.42
CA PHE A 143 -4.48 -5.58 24.61
C PHE A 143 -5.36 -6.67 25.21
N ARG A 144 -6.66 -6.47 25.10
CA ARG A 144 -7.62 -7.55 25.41
C ARG A 144 -7.52 -8.67 24.36
N LYS A 145 -7.97 -9.88 24.71
CA LYS A 145 -8.03 -10.99 23.76
C LYS A 145 -9.04 -10.68 22.65
N VAL A 146 -8.59 -10.72 21.39
CA VAL A 146 -9.38 -10.44 20.18
C VAL A 146 -9.06 -11.43 19.08
N ASP A 147 -9.89 -11.45 18.03
CA ASP A 147 -9.52 -12.07 16.75
C ASP A 147 -8.55 -11.14 16.02
N VAL A 148 -7.26 -11.49 16.04
CA VAL A 148 -6.17 -10.68 15.50
C VAL A 148 -6.34 -10.45 14.01
N ARG A 149 -6.77 -11.49 13.25
CA ARG A 149 -6.95 -11.37 11.80
C ARG A 149 -8.10 -10.44 11.45
N MET A 150 -9.17 -10.42 12.25
CA MET A 150 -10.28 -9.49 12.05
C MET A 150 -9.88 -8.05 12.38
N VAL A 151 -9.00 -7.83 13.37
CA VAL A 151 -8.44 -6.50 13.65
C VAL A 151 -7.62 -6.00 12.45
N ILE A 152 -6.71 -6.82 11.93
CA ILE A 152 -5.90 -6.49 10.77
C ILE A 152 -6.79 -6.22 9.54
N ALA A 153 -7.77 -7.08 9.30
CA ALA A 153 -8.72 -6.90 8.19
C ALA A 153 -9.52 -5.60 8.32
N SER A 154 -9.90 -5.20 9.53
CA SER A 154 -10.61 -3.95 9.80
C SER A 154 -9.72 -2.72 9.48
N ILE A 155 -8.46 -2.75 9.90
CA ILE A 155 -7.51 -1.67 9.61
C ILE A 155 -7.25 -1.57 8.10
N MET A 156 -6.77 -2.64 7.50
CA MET A 156 -6.38 -2.65 6.09
C MET A 156 -7.59 -2.46 5.16
N GLY A 157 -8.72 -3.09 5.48
CA GLY A 157 -9.95 -2.99 4.72
C GLY A 157 -10.53 -1.57 4.74
N THR A 158 -10.48 -0.87 5.87
CA THR A 158 -10.94 0.53 5.97
C THR A 158 -10.06 1.44 5.11
N ILE A 159 -8.74 1.34 5.22
CA ILE A 159 -7.80 2.14 4.42
C ILE A 159 -8.00 1.88 2.93
N THR A 160 -8.08 0.60 2.53
CA THR A 160 -8.32 0.20 1.15
C THR A 160 -9.66 0.71 0.63
N ASN A 161 -10.74 0.61 1.41
CA ASN A 161 -12.06 1.09 1.00
C ASN A 161 -12.09 2.61 0.78
N VAL A 162 -11.40 3.38 1.64
CA VAL A 162 -11.26 4.84 1.45
C VAL A 162 -10.49 5.16 0.16
N ALA A 163 -9.43 4.41 -0.15
CA ALA A 163 -8.66 4.59 -1.39
C ALA A 163 -9.47 4.20 -2.65
N ILE A 164 -10.24 3.11 -2.60
CA ILE A 164 -11.05 2.64 -3.73
C ILE A 164 -12.25 3.56 -4.00
N SER A 165 -12.92 4.02 -2.94
CA SER A 165 -14.16 4.81 -3.03
C SER A 165 -14.11 6.07 -2.15
N PRO A 166 -13.16 6.98 -2.36
CA PRO A 166 -13.00 8.17 -1.52
C PRO A 166 -14.24 9.07 -1.51
N SER A 167 -15.01 9.10 -2.59
CA SER A 167 -16.23 9.88 -2.70
C SER A 167 -17.28 9.53 -1.64
N LYS A 168 -17.29 8.29 -1.13
CA LYS A 168 -18.19 7.90 -0.03
C LYS A 168 -17.86 8.63 1.27
N ILE A 169 -16.57 8.95 1.49
CA ILE A 169 -16.09 9.59 2.71
C ILE A 169 -16.05 11.11 2.57
N THR A 170 -15.87 11.62 1.34
CA THR A 170 -15.87 13.06 1.06
C THR A 170 -17.25 13.60 0.69
N ALA A 171 -18.28 12.74 0.58
CA ALA A 171 -19.64 13.15 0.27
C ALA A 171 -20.11 14.25 1.24
N GLY A 172 -20.64 15.35 0.68
CA GLY A 172 -21.08 16.52 1.46
C GLY A 172 -19.95 17.42 1.97
N SER A 173 -18.69 17.12 1.70
CA SER A 173 -17.54 17.99 1.97
C SER A 173 -17.08 18.70 0.69
N LYS A 174 -16.20 19.71 0.85
CA LYS A 174 -15.55 20.40 -0.27
C LYS A 174 -14.21 19.75 -0.68
N LEU A 175 -13.87 18.60 -0.10
CA LEU A 175 -12.57 17.94 -0.36
C LEU A 175 -12.55 17.32 -1.76
N ASP A 176 -11.52 17.65 -2.53
CA ASP A 176 -11.19 17.02 -3.81
C ASP A 176 -9.89 16.23 -3.67
N ILE A 177 -9.97 14.91 -3.76
CA ILE A 177 -8.82 14.00 -3.64
C ILE A 177 -7.74 14.18 -4.70
N ASN A 178 -8.04 14.91 -5.79
CA ASN A 178 -7.06 15.26 -6.82
C ASN A 178 -6.19 16.45 -6.40
N ILE A 179 -6.60 17.19 -5.37
CA ILE A 179 -5.84 18.28 -4.76
C ILE A 179 -4.95 17.69 -3.66
N PRO A 180 -3.61 17.80 -3.73
CA PRO A 180 -2.71 17.21 -2.72
C PRO A 180 -3.05 17.59 -1.28
N ALA A 181 -3.34 18.86 -1.00
CA ALA A 181 -3.69 19.34 0.34
C ALA A 181 -4.98 18.68 0.87
N ASP A 182 -6.01 18.50 0.04
CA ASP A 182 -7.26 17.86 0.44
C ASP A 182 -7.07 16.35 0.67
N LYS A 183 -6.20 15.73 -0.14
CA LYS A 183 -5.80 14.33 0.05
C LYS A 183 -5.06 14.14 1.37
N ASP A 184 -4.19 15.07 1.76
CA ASP A 184 -3.51 15.05 3.05
C ASP A 184 -4.50 15.19 4.20
N ILE A 185 -5.48 16.09 4.10
CA ILE A 185 -6.56 16.23 5.10
C ILE A 185 -7.33 14.92 5.25
N LEU A 186 -7.69 14.26 4.15
CA LEU A 186 -8.39 12.97 4.19
C LEU A 186 -7.52 11.88 4.85
N THR A 187 -6.23 11.88 4.54
CA THR A 187 -5.27 10.90 5.09
C THR A 187 -5.16 11.08 6.60
N GLU A 188 -4.95 12.29 7.11
CA GLU A 188 -4.88 12.58 8.54
C GLU A 188 -6.17 12.24 9.28
N ARG A 189 -7.33 12.58 8.68
CA ARG A 189 -8.63 12.22 9.22
C ARG A 189 -8.79 10.71 9.38
N LEU A 190 -8.36 9.93 8.37
CA LEU A 190 -8.43 8.47 8.40
C LEU A 190 -7.48 7.88 9.45
N ILE A 191 -6.24 8.37 9.51
CA ILE A 191 -5.24 7.94 10.50
C ILE A 191 -5.75 8.19 11.91
N THR A 192 -6.22 9.40 12.19
CA THR A 192 -6.74 9.79 13.51
C THR A 192 -7.91 8.89 13.92
N TYR A 193 -8.87 8.70 13.00
CA TYR A 193 -10.03 7.83 13.24
C TYR A 193 -9.63 6.39 13.56
N LEU A 194 -8.72 5.81 12.76
CA LEU A 194 -8.29 4.43 12.97
C LEU A 194 -7.46 4.26 14.26
N LYS A 195 -6.59 5.21 14.56
CA LYS A 195 -5.83 5.19 15.82
C LYS A 195 -6.74 5.21 17.04
N ASP A 196 -7.74 6.07 17.04
CA ASP A 196 -8.75 6.16 18.11
C ASP A 196 -9.59 4.88 18.21
N LEU A 197 -10.15 4.42 17.11
CA LEU A 197 -10.96 3.21 17.03
C LEU A 197 -10.19 1.98 17.55
N ILE A 198 -8.98 1.76 17.07
CA ILE A 198 -8.19 0.59 17.41
C ILE A 198 -7.68 0.66 18.84
N THR A 199 -7.27 1.82 19.32
CA THR A 199 -6.91 2.02 20.73
C THR A 199 -8.08 1.69 21.64
N THR A 200 -9.24 2.25 21.38
CA THR A 200 -10.46 2.01 22.15
C THR A 200 -10.88 0.54 22.11
N TYR A 201 -10.80 -0.09 20.94
CA TYR A 201 -11.19 -1.49 20.77
C TYR A 201 -10.24 -2.47 21.46
N LEU A 202 -8.92 -2.21 21.43
CA LEU A 202 -7.92 -3.11 21.98
C LEU A 202 -7.67 -2.92 23.48
N THR A 203 -7.92 -1.73 24.03
CA THR A 203 -7.70 -1.46 25.44
C THR A 203 -8.64 -2.31 26.30
N PRO A 204 -8.15 -3.02 27.35
CA PRO A 204 -9.00 -3.74 28.29
C PRO A 204 -10.02 -2.80 28.93
N GLN A 205 -11.30 -3.15 28.85
CA GLN A 205 -12.33 -2.43 29.63
C GLN A 205 -12.16 -2.79 31.11
N LYS A 206 -12.10 -1.77 31.95
CA LYS A 206 -12.06 -1.92 33.42
C LYS A 206 -13.35 -2.53 33.94
#